data_7f9d626654c91c3e5b3f24a7d7bde628
#
_entry.id   7f9d626654c91c3e5b3f24a7d7bde628
#
_cell.length_a   1.000
_cell.length_b   1.000
_cell.length_c   1.000
_cell.angle_alpha   90.00
_cell.angle_beta   90.00
_cell.angle_gamma   90.00
#
_symmetry.space_group_name_H-M   'P 1'
#
loop_
_entity.id
_entity.type
_entity.pdbx_description
1 polymer ?
#
loop_
_entity_poly.entity_id
_entity_poly.type
_entity_poly.pdbx_seq_one_letter_code
_entity_poly.pdbx_strand_id
1 'polypeptide(L)'
;MFPQADTPDMSNTVWSFAGGYIDGSEMTQAEMDESLAAYGGTLQFTFDAAGGAKMIQGGGTLNGTYQYLDDGSVGVIFDYNGVELRYACIFTWTDEDELLMVAISDVEGADGIYFVQ
;
A
#
# COMPACT_ATOMS: atom_id res chain seq x y z
N MET A 1 10.50 7.17 -16.05
CA MET A 1 10.29 5.90 -15.32
C MET A 1 11.21 5.86 -14.11
N PHE A 2 10.66 5.60 -12.95
CA PHE A 2 11.47 5.49 -11.74
C PHE A 2 12.20 4.13 -11.72
N PRO A 3 13.45 4.09 -11.26
CA PRO A 3 14.15 2.82 -11.12
C PRO A 3 13.46 1.97 -10.05
N GLN A 4 13.35 0.68 -10.31
CA GLN A 4 12.80 -0.24 -9.34
C GLN A 4 13.78 -0.37 -8.16
N ALA A 5 13.27 -0.24 -6.95
CA ALA A 5 14.07 -0.42 -5.75
C ALA A 5 14.09 -1.91 -5.35
N ASP A 6 15.14 -2.31 -4.64
CA ASP A 6 15.18 -3.62 -4.02
C ASP A 6 14.10 -3.70 -2.94
N THR A 7 13.58 -4.92 -2.71
CA THR A 7 12.57 -5.13 -1.69
C THR A 7 13.17 -4.86 -0.30
N PRO A 8 12.60 -3.91 0.46
CA PRO A 8 13.09 -3.64 1.81
C PRO A 8 12.70 -4.74 2.79
N ASP A 9 13.33 -4.73 3.96
CA ASP A 9 12.86 -5.54 5.08
C ASP A 9 11.56 -4.91 5.61
N MET A 10 10.47 -5.63 5.47
CA MET A 10 9.15 -5.14 5.87
C MET A 10 8.89 -5.27 7.37
N SER A 11 9.73 -6.01 8.09
CA SER A 11 9.52 -6.26 9.53
C SER A 11 9.48 -4.98 10.33
N ASN A 12 8.44 -4.81 11.14
CA ASN A 12 8.27 -3.67 12.04
C ASN A 12 8.25 -2.32 11.31
N THR A 13 7.63 -2.28 10.11
CA THR A 13 7.50 -1.04 9.34
C THR A 13 6.07 -0.52 9.33
N VAL A 14 5.93 0.79 9.20
CA VAL A 14 4.65 1.48 9.05
C VAL A 14 4.73 2.34 7.80
N TRP A 15 3.75 2.19 6.92
CA TRP A 15 3.68 2.91 5.65
C TRP A 15 2.40 3.74 5.61
N SER A 16 2.55 5.03 5.35
CA SER A 16 1.43 5.97 5.35
C SER A 16 1.05 6.38 3.94
N PHE A 17 -0.23 6.58 3.70
CA PHE A 17 -0.78 7.00 2.41
C PHE A 17 -0.12 8.28 1.91
N ALA A 18 0.33 8.27 0.65
CA ALA A 18 1.03 9.40 0.04
C ALA A 18 0.47 9.79 -1.34
N GLY A 19 -0.58 9.16 -1.81
CA GLY A 19 -1.19 9.44 -3.10
C GLY A 19 -1.50 8.18 -3.88
N GLY A 20 -1.54 8.29 -5.20
CA GLY A 20 -1.78 7.15 -6.07
C GLY A 20 -2.10 7.56 -7.49
N TYR A 21 -2.55 6.56 -8.28
CA TYR A 21 -3.02 6.75 -9.65
C TYR A 21 -4.50 6.44 -9.75
N ILE A 22 -5.21 7.23 -10.56
CA ILE A 22 -6.57 6.94 -11.00
C ILE A 22 -6.55 7.04 -12.53
N ASP A 23 -6.96 5.96 -13.20
CA ASP A 23 -7.01 5.88 -14.67
C ASP A 23 -5.68 6.27 -15.35
N GLY A 24 -4.57 5.87 -14.76
CA GLY A 24 -3.24 6.13 -15.30
C GLY A 24 -2.69 7.53 -15.04
N SER A 25 -3.42 8.34 -14.28
CA SER A 25 -3.00 9.70 -13.89
C SER A 25 -2.79 9.80 -12.40
N GLU A 26 -1.80 10.57 -11.98
CA GLU A 26 -1.56 10.79 -10.55
C GLU A 26 -2.73 11.56 -9.93
N MET A 27 -3.05 11.22 -8.70
CA MET A 27 -4.10 11.90 -7.94
C MET A 27 -3.72 13.34 -7.68
N THR A 28 -4.70 14.24 -7.83
CA THR A 28 -4.57 15.61 -7.37
C THR A 28 -4.69 15.67 -5.84
N GLN A 29 -4.34 16.79 -5.23
CA GLN A 29 -4.48 16.96 -3.79
C GLN A 29 -5.94 16.77 -3.35
N ALA A 30 -6.89 17.28 -4.13
CA ALA A 30 -8.32 17.12 -3.83
C ALA A 30 -8.73 15.65 -3.89
N GLU A 31 -8.23 14.90 -4.87
CA GLU A 31 -8.51 13.46 -4.99
C GLU A 31 -7.89 12.66 -3.84
N MET A 32 -6.69 13.04 -3.40
CA MET A 32 -6.03 12.41 -2.25
C MET A 32 -6.85 12.65 -0.96
N ASP A 33 -7.30 13.87 -0.74
CA ASP A 33 -8.11 14.23 0.43
C ASP A 33 -9.43 13.46 0.43
N GLU A 34 -10.08 13.35 -0.73
CA GLU A 34 -11.32 12.63 -0.89
C GLU A 34 -11.15 11.14 -0.65
N SER A 35 -10.07 10.56 -1.20
CA SER A 35 -9.75 9.14 -1.01
C SER A 35 -9.47 8.85 0.46
N LEU A 36 -8.69 9.69 1.11
CA LEU A 36 -8.36 9.51 2.52
C LEU A 36 -9.60 9.65 3.41
N ALA A 37 -10.49 10.58 3.07
CA ALA A 37 -11.76 10.75 3.79
C ALA A 37 -12.65 9.49 3.68
N ALA A 38 -12.60 8.79 2.55
CA ALA A 38 -13.33 7.54 2.37
C ALA A 38 -12.83 6.43 3.31
N TYR A 39 -11.57 6.52 3.77
CA TYR A 39 -10.99 5.60 4.76
C TYR A 39 -11.08 6.14 6.19
N GLY A 40 -11.86 7.19 6.42
CA GLY A 40 -12.03 7.77 7.75
C GLY A 40 -10.93 8.74 8.16
N GLY A 41 -10.14 9.23 7.21
CA GLY A 41 -9.08 10.21 7.45
C GLY A 41 -7.71 9.62 7.71
N THR A 42 -7.60 8.30 7.75
CA THR A 42 -6.32 7.60 7.99
C THR A 42 -6.23 6.36 7.11
N LEU A 43 -5.11 6.16 6.46
CA LEU A 43 -4.81 4.92 5.74
C LEU A 43 -3.33 4.61 5.90
N GLN A 44 -3.03 3.48 6.57
CA GLN A 44 -1.67 3.00 6.79
C GLN A 44 -1.62 1.49 6.61
N PHE A 45 -0.49 1.01 6.11
CA PHE A 45 -0.17 -0.42 6.14
C PHE A 45 0.94 -0.62 7.15
N THR A 46 0.79 -1.60 8.02
CA THR A 46 1.84 -1.98 8.97
C THR A 46 2.22 -3.44 8.77
N PHE A 47 3.47 -3.75 9.03
CA PHE A 47 4.02 -5.08 8.85
C PHE A 47 4.81 -5.45 10.10
N ASP A 48 4.59 -6.65 10.63
CA ASP A 48 5.34 -7.14 11.80
C ASP A 48 6.44 -8.14 11.40
N ALA A 49 7.19 -8.61 12.35
CA ALA A 49 8.29 -9.54 12.11
C ALA A 49 7.83 -11.00 11.96
N ALA A 50 6.56 -11.27 12.22
CA ALA A 50 5.99 -12.62 12.18
C ALA A 50 5.21 -12.93 10.90
N GLY A 51 5.23 -12.03 9.92
CA GLY A 51 4.49 -12.19 8.67
C GLY A 51 3.08 -11.63 8.69
N GLY A 52 2.71 -10.91 9.75
CA GLY A 52 1.41 -10.25 9.87
C GLY A 52 1.40 -8.87 9.23
N ALA A 53 0.26 -8.50 8.67
CA ALA A 53 0.04 -7.18 8.09
C ALA A 53 -1.27 -6.61 8.60
N LYS A 54 -1.36 -5.29 8.66
CA LYS A 54 -2.59 -4.60 9.04
C LYS A 54 -2.81 -3.41 8.12
N MET A 55 -4.07 -3.19 7.76
CA MET A 55 -4.50 -1.96 7.10
C MET A 55 -5.25 -1.13 8.13
N ILE A 56 -4.65 -0.02 8.56
CA ILE A 56 -5.24 0.86 9.57
C ILE A 56 -6.01 1.96 8.85
N GLN A 57 -7.30 2.05 9.14
CA GLN A 57 -8.19 3.08 8.62
C GLN A 57 -8.75 3.87 9.79
N GLY A 58 -9.29 5.07 9.51
CA GLY A 58 -9.89 5.89 10.56
C GLY A 58 -11.05 5.24 11.29
N GLY A 59 -11.77 4.32 10.64
CA GLY A 59 -12.90 3.60 11.22
C GLY A 59 -12.59 2.20 11.73
N GLY A 60 -11.36 1.72 11.62
CA GLY A 60 -11.02 0.37 12.09
C GLY A 60 -9.75 -0.18 11.47
N THR A 61 -9.47 -1.43 11.77
CA THR A 61 -8.26 -2.12 11.30
C THR A 61 -8.61 -3.45 10.67
N LEU A 62 -8.06 -3.72 9.49
CA LEU A 62 -8.13 -5.02 8.85
C LEU A 62 -6.85 -5.79 9.16
N ASN A 63 -6.99 -7.06 9.47
CA ASN A 63 -5.85 -7.94 9.75
C ASN A 63 -5.56 -8.83 8.56
N GLY A 64 -4.29 -9.15 8.35
CA GLY A 64 -3.87 -9.98 7.25
C GLY A 64 -2.46 -10.49 7.40
N THR A 65 -1.91 -10.94 6.29
CA THR A 65 -0.55 -11.49 6.22
C THR A 65 0.17 -10.94 5.01
N TYR A 66 1.49 -11.02 5.03
CA TYR A 66 2.30 -10.64 3.87
C TYR A 66 3.38 -11.69 3.61
N GLN A 67 3.86 -11.72 2.36
CA GLN A 67 4.96 -12.60 1.98
C GLN A 67 5.77 -11.96 0.86
N TYR A 68 7.06 -12.28 0.82
CA TYR A 68 7.94 -11.85 -0.26
C TYR A 68 7.72 -12.75 -1.47
N LEU A 69 7.57 -12.16 -2.64
CA LEU A 69 7.34 -12.89 -3.89
C LEU A 69 8.64 -12.93 -4.71
N ASP A 70 8.71 -13.90 -5.63
CA ASP A 70 9.92 -14.15 -6.42
C ASP A 70 10.30 -12.99 -7.35
N ASP A 71 9.34 -12.15 -7.70
CA ASP A 71 9.56 -11.01 -8.60
C ASP A 71 10.03 -9.75 -7.89
N GLY A 72 10.27 -9.83 -6.57
CA GLY A 72 10.70 -8.69 -5.77
C GLY A 72 9.55 -7.86 -5.20
N SER A 73 8.31 -8.27 -5.43
CA SER A 73 7.16 -7.62 -4.82
C SER A 73 6.83 -8.25 -3.46
N VAL A 74 5.95 -7.62 -2.70
CA VAL A 74 5.40 -8.15 -1.46
C VAL A 74 3.91 -8.35 -1.65
N GLY A 75 3.47 -9.59 -1.51
CA GLY A 75 2.04 -9.92 -1.55
C GLY A 75 1.42 -9.70 -0.18
N VAL A 76 0.30 -9.00 -0.12
CA VAL A 76 -0.42 -8.70 1.12
C VAL A 76 -1.87 -9.13 0.95
N ILE A 77 -2.39 -9.84 1.93
CA ILE A 77 -3.78 -10.30 1.93
C ILE A 77 -4.43 -9.86 3.23
N PHE A 78 -5.52 -9.12 3.13
CA PHE A 78 -6.34 -8.71 4.28
C PHE A 78 -7.67 -9.45 4.27
N ASP A 79 -8.19 -9.74 5.44
CA ASP A 79 -9.52 -10.31 5.60
C ASP A 79 -10.51 -9.18 5.92
N TYR A 80 -11.50 -9.02 5.05
CA TYR A 80 -12.59 -8.06 5.22
C TYR A 80 -13.92 -8.81 5.21
N ASN A 81 -14.43 -9.12 6.40
CA ASN A 81 -15.71 -9.83 6.57
C ASN A 81 -15.82 -11.13 5.77
N GLY A 82 -14.73 -11.91 5.74
CA GLY A 82 -14.67 -13.16 5.00
C GLY A 82 -14.28 -13.02 3.54
N VAL A 83 -14.04 -11.80 3.07
CA VAL A 83 -13.57 -11.52 1.71
C VAL A 83 -12.08 -11.19 1.77
N GLU A 84 -11.28 -11.84 0.94
CA GLU A 84 -9.85 -11.54 0.84
C GLU A 84 -9.61 -10.32 -0.03
N LEU A 85 -8.88 -9.33 0.51
CA LEU A 85 -8.39 -8.18 -0.24
C LEU A 85 -6.90 -8.40 -0.49
N ARG A 86 -6.52 -8.49 -1.76
CA ARG A 86 -5.15 -8.79 -2.15
C ARG A 86 -4.48 -7.58 -2.79
N TYR A 87 -3.24 -7.34 -2.36
CA TYR A 87 -2.41 -6.28 -2.91
C TYR A 87 -1.04 -6.82 -3.28
N ALA A 88 -0.52 -6.35 -4.41
CA ALA A 88 0.88 -6.55 -4.76
C ALA A 88 1.59 -5.23 -4.51
N CYS A 89 2.60 -5.24 -3.64
CA CYS A 89 3.35 -4.04 -3.29
C CYS A 89 4.69 -4.07 -4.02
N ILE A 90 4.94 -3.06 -4.84
CA ILE A 90 6.22 -2.88 -5.51
C ILE A 90 6.90 -1.64 -4.95
N PHE A 91 8.21 -1.54 -5.14
CA PHE A 91 9.01 -0.48 -4.53
C PHE A 91 9.79 0.28 -5.59
N THR A 92 9.86 1.59 -5.42
CA THR A 92 10.60 2.47 -6.33
C THR A 92 11.15 3.66 -5.54
N TRP A 93 12.15 4.32 -6.09
CA TRP A 93 12.71 5.54 -5.51
C TRP A 93 12.05 6.75 -6.14
N THR A 94 11.72 7.75 -5.32
CA THR A 94 11.27 9.04 -5.82
C THR A 94 12.47 9.91 -6.23
N ASP A 95 12.21 11.04 -6.87
CA ASP A 95 13.24 12.02 -7.24
C ASP A 95 13.97 12.59 -6.02
N GLU A 96 13.39 12.45 -4.84
CA GLU A 96 13.95 12.93 -3.58
C GLU A 96 14.64 11.83 -2.79
N ASP A 97 14.98 10.71 -3.45
CA ASP A 97 15.59 9.53 -2.84
C ASP A 97 14.77 8.92 -1.70
N GLU A 98 13.45 9.09 -1.76
CA GLU A 98 12.53 8.49 -0.81
C GLU A 98 12.02 7.17 -1.36
N LEU A 99 11.97 6.13 -0.52
CA LEU A 99 11.44 4.84 -0.91
C LEU A 99 9.93 4.88 -0.90
N LEU A 100 9.34 4.61 -2.06
CA LEU A 100 7.91 4.60 -2.28
C LEU A 100 7.41 3.17 -2.42
N MET A 101 6.37 2.82 -1.66
CA MET A 101 5.67 1.54 -1.83
C MET A 101 4.41 1.80 -2.64
N VAL A 102 4.26 1.08 -3.76
CA VAL A 102 3.05 1.16 -4.59
C VAL A 102 2.26 -0.12 -4.39
N ALA A 103 1.11 0.00 -3.75
CA ALA A 103 0.20 -1.12 -3.52
C ALA A 103 -0.82 -1.19 -4.64
N ILE A 104 -0.85 -2.31 -5.35
CA ILE A 104 -1.73 -2.52 -6.49
C ILE A 104 -2.71 -3.63 -6.10
N SER A 105 -4.00 -3.29 -6.07
CA SER A 105 -5.05 -4.28 -5.79
C SER A 105 -5.30 -5.14 -7.03
N ASP A 106 -5.65 -6.40 -6.83
CA ASP A 106 -6.08 -7.29 -7.91
C ASP A 106 -7.57 -7.12 -8.25
N VAL A 107 -8.25 -6.19 -7.58
CA VAL A 107 -9.65 -5.87 -7.87
C VAL A 107 -9.72 -5.07 -9.17
N GLU A 108 -10.69 -5.39 -10.00
CA GLU A 108 -10.90 -4.72 -11.28
C GLU A 108 -11.06 -3.21 -11.11
N GLY A 109 -10.35 -2.45 -11.95
CA GLY A 109 -10.37 -0.99 -11.92
C GLY A 109 -9.51 -0.37 -10.84
N ALA A 110 -8.79 -1.21 -10.10
CA ALA A 110 -7.90 -0.71 -9.05
C ALA A 110 -6.61 -0.16 -9.64
N ASP A 111 -6.28 1.03 -9.23
CA ASP A 111 -5.01 1.68 -9.59
C ASP A 111 -4.03 1.55 -8.40
N GLY A 112 -2.80 1.99 -8.60
CA GLY A 112 -1.80 1.92 -7.56
C GLY A 112 -2.03 2.98 -6.47
N ILE A 113 -1.79 2.61 -5.23
CA ILE A 113 -1.84 3.52 -4.09
C ILE A 113 -0.43 3.64 -3.53
N TYR A 114 0.03 4.88 -3.29
CA TYR A 114 1.39 5.15 -2.82
C TYR A 114 1.45 5.28 -1.31
N PHE A 115 2.49 4.69 -0.74
CA PHE A 115 2.78 4.76 0.69
C PHE A 115 4.25 5.11 0.92
N VAL A 116 4.51 5.85 1.98
CA VAL A 116 5.86 6.17 2.45
C VAL A 116 5.97 5.82 3.94
N GLN A 117 7.19 5.51 4.37
CA GLN A 117 7.47 5.27 5.79
C GLN A 117 7.47 6.56 6.61
#